data_9a2f675e12b5a9c6e4b45d28e91a7609
#
_entry.id   9a2f675e12b5a9c6e4b45d28e91a7609
#
_cell.length_a   1.000
_cell.length_b   1.000
_cell.length_c   1.000
_cell.angle_alpha   90.00
_cell.angle_beta   90.00
_cell.angle_gamma   90.00
#
_symmetry.space_group_name_H-M   'P 1'
#
loop_
_entity.id
_entity.type
_entity.pdbx_description
1 polymer ?
#
loop_
_entity_poly.entity_id
_entity_poly.type
_entity_poly.pdbx_seq_one_letter_code
_entity_poly.pdbx_strand_id
1 'polypeptide(L)'
;VNMVSRVPSVKYRGFFINDEWPAFGNWAKTHFGSMNAACYAPVFELLLRMKGNYLWPAMWNSNFSLDGPGLENAVLADELGVVMSTSHHEPCMRSGQEYSMVRGRGSIYGDAWDYIANPEGITRFWRDGLTRNKDFENVITLGMRGENDTAIMQHATLEENIQLIRNVLKTQNQLIREIINPDVRQVPRQIVFFSETEAVSYTH
;
A
#
# COMPACT_ATOMS: atom_id res chain seq x y z
N VAL A 1 4.83 -35.79 17.19
CA VAL A 1 3.37 -35.63 17.22
C VAL A 1 2.96 -35.17 15.83
N ASN A 2 2.24 -36.02 15.07
CA ASN A 2 1.67 -35.63 13.77
C ASN A 2 0.41 -34.81 14.03
N MET A 3 0.53 -33.49 13.96
CA MET A 3 -0.61 -32.58 14.02
C MET A 3 -0.96 -32.10 12.61
N VAL A 4 -2.18 -32.35 12.17
CA VAL A 4 -2.74 -31.74 10.97
C VAL A 4 -3.60 -30.55 11.43
N SER A 5 -3.17 -29.33 11.13
CA SER A 5 -3.98 -28.15 11.39
C SER A 5 -5.10 -28.02 10.36
N ARG A 6 -6.28 -27.55 10.80
CA ARG A 6 -7.36 -27.22 9.88
C ARG A 6 -6.99 -25.99 9.04
N VAL A 7 -7.56 -25.89 7.85
CA VAL A 7 -7.47 -24.66 7.05
C VAL A 7 -8.08 -23.52 7.84
N PRO A 8 -7.38 -22.36 7.98
CA PRO A 8 -7.91 -21.22 8.68
C PRO A 8 -9.20 -20.70 8.03
N SER A 9 -10.15 -20.26 8.85
CA SER A 9 -11.42 -19.69 8.37
C SER A 9 -11.25 -18.28 7.74
N VAL A 10 -10.14 -17.61 8.03
CA VAL A 10 -9.80 -16.30 7.47
C VAL A 10 -8.58 -16.45 6.58
N LYS A 11 -8.69 -16.04 5.32
CA LYS A 11 -7.62 -16.19 4.32
C LYS A 11 -6.38 -15.37 4.67
N TYR A 12 -6.53 -14.08 4.96
CA TYR A 12 -5.43 -13.16 5.26
C TYR A 12 -5.36 -12.86 6.75
N ARG A 13 -4.22 -13.11 7.36
CA ARG A 13 -3.99 -12.95 8.80
C ARG A 13 -2.61 -12.35 9.00
N GLY A 14 -2.54 -11.22 9.66
CA GLY A 14 -1.27 -10.54 9.83
C GLY A 14 -1.35 -9.31 10.70
N PHE A 15 -0.38 -8.46 10.56
CA PHE A 15 -0.28 -7.21 11.31
C PHE A 15 0.30 -6.10 10.43
N PHE A 16 0.26 -4.91 10.96
CA PHE A 16 0.84 -3.71 10.38
C PHE A 16 2.12 -3.34 11.13
N ILE A 17 3.20 -3.11 10.40
CA ILE A 17 4.39 -2.48 10.95
C ILE A 17 4.35 -1.03 10.52
N ASN A 18 4.04 -0.16 11.47
CA ASN A 18 4.20 1.26 11.26
C ASN A 18 5.68 1.63 11.44
N ASP A 19 6.20 2.53 10.61
CA ASP A 19 7.53 3.11 10.77
C ASP A 19 7.52 4.10 11.93
N GLU A 20 7.36 3.57 13.12
CA GLU A 20 7.28 4.35 14.35
C GLU A 20 8.70 4.68 14.86
N TRP A 21 9.20 5.84 14.46
CA TRP A 21 10.40 6.38 15.06
C TRP A 21 10.13 6.87 16.50
N PRO A 22 11.04 6.57 17.47
CA PRO A 22 12.36 5.98 17.26
C PRO A 22 12.42 4.44 17.36
N ALA A 23 11.32 3.72 17.55
CA ALA A 23 11.33 2.30 17.88
C ALA A 23 11.83 1.41 16.72
N PHE A 24 10.94 0.99 15.83
CA PHE A 24 11.26 0.02 14.79
C PHE A 24 12.30 0.54 13.80
N GLY A 25 12.21 1.81 13.39
CA GLY A 25 13.15 2.41 12.46
C GLY A 25 14.59 2.44 12.98
N ASN A 26 14.79 2.79 14.25
CA ASN A 26 16.15 2.75 14.87
C ASN A 26 16.67 1.32 15.02
N TRP A 27 15.79 0.38 15.39
CA TRP A 27 16.17 -1.03 15.46
C TRP A 27 16.60 -1.56 14.08
N ALA A 28 15.79 -1.33 13.06
CA ALA A 28 16.10 -1.74 11.69
C ALA A 28 17.43 -1.13 11.19
N LYS A 29 17.61 0.17 11.38
CA LYS A 29 18.85 0.87 11.00
C LYS A 29 20.07 0.33 11.74
N THR A 30 19.96 0.07 13.04
CA THR A 30 21.08 -0.40 13.87
C THR A 30 21.50 -1.82 13.50
N HIS A 31 20.55 -2.71 13.23
CA HIS A 31 20.85 -4.13 13.02
C HIS A 31 21.00 -4.52 11.55
N PHE A 32 20.37 -3.79 10.63
CA PHE A 32 20.32 -4.16 9.21
C PHE A 32 20.69 -3.01 8.25
N GLY A 33 20.96 -1.83 8.79
CA GLY A 33 21.28 -0.64 8.01
C GLY A 33 20.05 0.10 7.44
N SER A 34 18.98 -0.61 7.12
CA SER A 34 17.69 -0.09 6.64
C SER A 34 16.59 -1.14 6.81
N MET A 35 15.36 -0.82 6.37
CA MET A 35 14.24 -1.76 6.30
C MET A 35 14.29 -2.61 5.02
N ASN A 36 15.46 -3.19 4.75
CA ASN A 36 15.72 -4.06 3.60
C ASN A 36 15.25 -5.52 3.82
N ALA A 37 15.51 -6.40 2.86
CA ALA A 37 15.13 -7.80 2.94
C ALA A 37 15.71 -8.52 4.18
N ALA A 38 16.93 -8.17 4.60
CA ALA A 38 17.53 -8.73 5.81
C ALA A 38 16.74 -8.33 7.08
N CYS A 39 16.18 -7.13 7.12
CA CYS A 39 15.30 -6.67 8.19
C CYS A 39 13.93 -7.37 8.14
N TYR A 40 13.34 -7.53 6.96
CA TYR A 40 12.04 -8.18 6.82
C TYR A 40 12.08 -9.69 6.99
N ALA A 41 13.20 -10.35 6.77
CA ALA A 41 13.32 -11.80 6.93
C ALA A 41 12.88 -12.30 8.32
N PRO A 42 13.41 -11.79 9.45
CA PRO A 42 12.95 -12.19 10.78
C PRO A 42 11.50 -11.76 11.06
N VAL A 43 11.01 -10.67 10.45
CA VAL A 43 9.61 -10.23 10.56
C VAL A 43 8.68 -11.24 9.89
N PHE A 44 8.99 -11.66 8.67
CA PHE A 44 8.22 -12.68 7.96
C PHE A 44 8.29 -14.03 8.66
N GLU A 45 9.47 -14.41 9.18
CA GLU A 45 9.57 -15.63 9.97
C GLU A 45 8.67 -15.60 11.20
N LEU A 46 8.66 -14.49 11.96
CA LEU A 46 7.78 -14.32 13.11
C LEU A 46 6.31 -14.40 12.70
N LEU A 47 5.92 -13.71 11.63
CA LEU A 47 4.56 -13.74 11.09
C LEU A 47 4.11 -15.17 10.79
N LEU A 48 4.93 -15.94 10.07
CA LEU A 48 4.64 -17.33 9.70
C LEU A 48 4.57 -18.25 10.91
N ARG A 49 5.48 -18.08 11.89
CA ARG A 49 5.43 -18.82 13.18
C ARG A 49 4.15 -18.53 13.97
N MET A 50 3.61 -17.33 13.86
CA MET A 50 2.32 -16.93 14.44
C MET A 50 1.13 -17.37 13.59
N LYS A 51 1.34 -18.15 12.51
CA LYS A 51 0.33 -18.60 11.55
C LYS A 51 -0.32 -17.45 10.76
N GLY A 52 0.36 -16.32 10.64
CA GLY A 52 0.04 -15.24 9.74
C GLY A 52 0.56 -15.51 8.33
N ASN A 53 0.07 -14.75 7.35
CA ASN A 53 0.52 -14.80 5.95
C ASN A 53 0.33 -13.45 5.26
N TYR A 54 0.12 -12.38 5.99
CA TYR A 54 -0.29 -11.09 5.46
C TYR A 54 0.37 -9.95 6.23
N LEU A 55 0.99 -9.00 5.53
CA LEU A 55 1.70 -7.91 6.18
C LEU A 55 1.43 -6.58 5.50
N TRP A 56 1.25 -5.53 6.33
CA TRP A 56 1.44 -4.15 5.92
C TRP A 56 2.80 -3.68 6.42
N PRO A 57 3.71 -3.29 5.52
CA PRO A 57 5.04 -2.83 5.89
C PRO A 57 5.02 -1.41 6.46
N ALA A 58 6.15 -0.98 7.00
CA ALA A 58 6.37 0.40 7.41
C ALA A 58 6.20 1.36 6.21
N MET A 59 5.58 2.52 6.46
CA MET A 59 5.19 3.46 5.40
C MET A 59 5.67 4.90 5.60
N TRP A 60 5.98 5.32 6.83
CA TRP A 60 6.55 6.63 7.12
C TRP A 60 8.06 6.56 7.07
N ASN A 61 8.71 7.49 6.38
CA ASN A 61 10.17 7.51 6.19
C ASN A 61 10.78 6.19 5.69
N SER A 62 9.96 5.28 5.20
CA SER A 62 10.35 4.04 4.56
C SER A 62 9.43 3.74 3.38
N ASN A 63 9.90 2.89 2.50
CA ASN A 63 9.14 2.50 1.31
C ASN A 63 9.52 1.08 0.94
N PHE A 64 8.67 0.14 1.26
CA PHE A 64 8.93 -1.29 1.10
C PHE A 64 9.53 -1.67 -0.25
N SER A 65 9.05 -1.02 -1.32
CA SER A 65 9.53 -1.30 -2.68
C SER A 65 10.84 -0.61 -3.04
N LEU A 66 11.36 0.30 -2.19
CA LEU A 66 12.58 1.08 -2.45
C LEU A 66 13.65 0.91 -1.37
N ASP A 67 13.33 0.29 -0.23
CA ASP A 67 14.23 0.20 0.94
C ASP A 67 15.32 -0.87 0.79
N GLY A 68 15.38 -1.56 -0.32
CA GLY A 68 16.40 -2.53 -0.66
C GLY A 68 16.91 -2.37 -2.09
N PRO A 69 17.92 -3.13 -2.49
CA PRO A 69 18.33 -3.21 -3.90
C PRO A 69 17.19 -3.79 -4.74
N GLY A 70 16.75 -3.07 -5.76
CA GLY A 70 15.65 -3.54 -6.61
C GLY A 70 14.37 -3.86 -5.82
N LEU A 71 13.78 -5.02 -6.08
CA LEU A 71 12.55 -5.49 -5.44
C LEU A 71 12.80 -6.60 -4.40
N GLU A 72 13.97 -6.67 -3.79
CA GLU A 72 14.35 -7.76 -2.89
C GLU A 72 13.35 -7.99 -1.76
N ASN A 73 12.76 -6.93 -1.20
CA ASN A 73 11.74 -7.06 -0.16
C ASN A 73 10.49 -7.81 -0.66
N ALA A 74 10.03 -7.47 -1.86
CA ALA A 74 8.86 -8.12 -2.47
C ALA A 74 9.17 -9.56 -2.91
N VAL A 75 10.36 -9.79 -3.45
CA VAL A 75 10.85 -11.14 -3.81
C VAL A 75 10.91 -12.03 -2.57
N LEU A 76 11.49 -11.54 -1.47
CA LEU A 76 11.54 -12.31 -0.22
C LEU A 76 10.14 -12.63 0.33
N ALA A 77 9.21 -11.67 0.26
CA ALA A 77 7.83 -11.92 0.68
C ALA A 77 7.18 -13.03 -0.14
N ASP A 78 7.35 -12.98 -1.45
CA ASP A 78 6.82 -13.98 -2.40
C ASP A 78 7.42 -15.36 -2.18
N GLU A 79 8.75 -15.47 -2.05
CA GLU A 79 9.46 -16.71 -1.75
C GLU A 79 8.98 -17.38 -0.45
N LEU A 80 8.60 -16.59 0.55
CA LEU A 80 8.10 -17.07 1.84
C LEU A 80 6.58 -17.26 1.87
N GLY A 81 5.87 -16.92 0.81
CA GLY A 81 4.41 -17.00 0.74
C GLY A 81 3.70 -15.97 1.62
N VAL A 82 4.32 -14.81 1.84
CA VAL A 82 3.75 -13.68 2.56
C VAL A 82 3.07 -12.74 1.57
N VAL A 83 1.77 -12.59 1.71
CA VAL A 83 0.96 -11.66 0.90
C VAL A 83 1.16 -10.25 1.44
N MET A 84 1.60 -9.35 0.59
CA MET A 84 1.81 -7.96 0.97
C MET A 84 0.56 -7.12 0.69
N SER A 85 0.38 -6.08 1.48
CA SER A 85 -0.56 -5.02 1.21
C SER A 85 -0.02 -3.71 1.74
N THR A 86 -0.82 -2.68 1.68
CA THR A 86 -0.41 -1.34 2.06
C THR A 86 -1.49 -0.65 2.87
N SER A 87 -1.09 0.37 3.61
CA SER A 87 -1.98 1.23 4.38
C SER A 87 -2.73 2.22 3.46
N HIS A 88 -3.55 3.08 4.05
CA HIS A 88 -4.36 4.09 3.38
C HIS A 88 -3.56 5.16 2.59
N HIS A 89 -2.28 5.34 2.92
CA HIS A 89 -1.38 6.25 2.21
C HIS A 89 -0.76 5.68 0.92
N GLU A 90 -0.97 4.41 0.65
CA GLU A 90 -0.23 3.68 -0.38
C GLU A 90 -1.17 2.98 -1.38
N PRO A 91 -2.10 3.70 -2.00
CA PRO A 91 -2.97 3.10 -3.01
C PRO A 91 -2.16 2.59 -4.19
N CYS A 92 -2.62 1.50 -4.78
CA CYS A 92 -1.98 0.86 -5.93
C CYS A 92 -0.51 0.48 -5.70
N MET A 93 -0.16 0.09 -4.46
CA MET A 93 1.18 -0.37 -4.08
C MET A 93 2.27 0.71 -4.24
N ARG A 94 1.91 2.00 -4.12
CA ARG A 94 2.85 3.09 -4.26
C ARG A 94 2.50 4.27 -3.34
N SER A 95 3.42 4.61 -2.47
CA SER A 95 3.17 5.54 -1.37
C SER A 95 3.20 7.02 -1.77
N GLY A 96 2.46 7.84 -1.02
CA GLY A 96 2.56 9.30 -1.13
C GLY A 96 3.96 9.82 -0.81
N GLN A 97 4.71 9.15 0.05
CA GLN A 97 6.11 9.47 0.33
C GLN A 97 6.99 9.26 -0.91
N GLU A 98 6.75 8.19 -1.66
CA GLU A 98 7.46 7.96 -2.93
C GLU A 98 7.11 9.04 -3.96
N TYR A 99 5.84 9.50 -3.99
CA TYR A 99 5.45 10.60 -4.87
C TYR A 99 6.26 11.86 -4.60
N SER A 100 6.53 12.20 -3.34
CA SER A 100 7.34 13.37 -2.98
C SER A 100 8.77 13.33 -3.52
N MET A 101 9.31 12.14 -3.79
CA MET A 101 10.65 11.97 -4.36
C MET A 101 10.70 12.13 -5.88
N VAL A 102 9.56 11.93 -6.56
CA VAL A 102 9.51 11.87 -8.02
C VAL A 102 8.68 12.98 -8.66
N ARG A 103 7.94 13.76 -7.85
CA ARG A 103 7.16 14.92 -8.31
C ARG A 103 8.05 16.11 -8.68
N GLY A 104 7.52 17.04 -9.40
CA GLY A 104 8.18 18.30 -9.70
C GLY A 104 7.87 18.83 -11.09
N ARG A 105 8.32 20.05 -11.35
CA ARG A 105 8.16 20.69 -12.65
C ARG A 105 8.90 19.91 -13.73
N GLY A 106 8.15 19.37 -14.68
CA GLY A 106 8.68 18.52 -15.75
C GLY A 106 8.73 17.03 -15.43
N SER A 107 8.30 16.61 -14.21
CA SER A 107 8.09 15.21 -13.90
C SER A 107 6.93 14.64 -14.73
N ILE A 108 7.09 13.40 -15.17
CA ILE A 108 6.01 12.63 -15.83
C ILE A 108 4.80 12.38 -14.91
N TYR A 109 4.97 12.57 -13.60
CA TYR A 109 3.92 12.43 -12.59
C TYR A 109 3.31 13.78 -12.18
N GLY A 110 3.79 14.90 -12.73
CA GLY A 110 3.38 16.24 -12.30
C GLY A 110 3.92 16.63 -10.93
N ASP A 111 3.37 17.69 -10.36
CA ASP A 111 3.83 18.27 -9.09
C ASP A 111 2.75 18.29 -8.00
N ALA A 112 1.48 18.14 -8.35
CA ALA A 112 0.37 18.16 -7.42
C ALA A 112 -0.10 16.75 -7.04
N TRP A 113 -0.13 16.45 -5.71
CA TRP A 113 -0.83 15.29 -5.16
C TRP A 113 -2.32 15.63 -5.01
N ASP A 114 -2.96 15.85 -6.13
CA ASP A 114 -4.36 16.25 -6.24
C ASP A 114 -4.94 15.62 -7.52
N TYR A 115 -5.89 14.71 -7.34
CA TYR A 115 -6.48 13.97 -8.46
C TYR A 115 -7.36 14.85 -9.38
N ILE A 116 -7.82 16.01 -8.90
CA ILE A 116 -8.58 16.95 -9.71
C ILE A 116 -7.62 17.79 -10.58
N ALA A 117 -6.56 18.31 -9.96
CA ALA A 117 -5.58 19.17 -10.63
C ALA A 117 -4.59 18.38 -11.51
N ASN A 118 -4.30 17.12 -11.16
CA ASN A 118 -3.28 16.30 -11.82
C ASN A 118 -3.74 14.83 -12.01
N PRO A 119 -4.89 14.58 -12.65
CA PRO A 119 -5.40 13.22 -12.79
C PRO A 119 -4.49 12.31 -13.62
N GLU A 120 -3.85 12.84 -14.67
CA GLU A 120 -2.98 12.07 -15.55
C GLU A 120 -1.68 11.64 -14.85
N GLY A 121 -1.02 12.55 -14.16
CA GLY A 121 0.22 12.27 -13.43
C GLY A 121 0.01 11.25 -12.30
N ILE A 122 -1.07 11.41 -11.53
CA ILE A 122 -1.41 10.47 -10.46
C ILE A 122 -1.83 9.11 -11.01
N THR A 123 -2.61 9.08 -12.09
CA THR A 123 -2.98 7.82 -12.77
C THR A 123 -1.72 7.08 -13.24
N ARG A 124 -0.76 7.79 -13.82
CA ARG A 124 0.52 7.21 -14.25
C ARG A 124 1.32 6.71 -13.05
N PHE A 125 1.35 7.47 -11.96
CA PHE A 125 2.02 7.08 -10.74
C PHE A 125 1.48 5.75 -10.18
N TRP A 126 0.17 5.57 -10.11
CA TRP A 126 -0.48 4.34 -9.71
C TRP A 126 -0.24 3.18 -10.69
N ARG A 127 -0.29 3.47 -12.00
CA ARG A 127 0.03 2.49 -13.05
C ARG A 127 1.39 1.87 -12.85
N ASP A 128 2.40 2.69 -12.60
CA ASP A 128 3.77 2.23 -12.42
C ASP A 128 3.94 1.45 -11.11
N GLY A 129 3.21 1.79 -10.06
CA GLY A 129 3.15 1.02 -8.82
C GLY A 129 2.59 -0.38 -9.03
N LEU A 130 1.45 -0.49 -9.72
CA LEU A 130 0.85 -1.79 -10.06
C LEU A 130 1.75 -2.59 -11.00
N THR A 131 2.34 -1.97 -12.00
CA THR A 131 3.23 -2.65 -12.95
C THR A 131 4.47 -3.23 -12.25
N ARG A 132 5.04 -2.48 -11.31
CA ARG A 132 6.19 -2.91 -10.49
C ARG A 132 5.88 -4.15 -9.64
N ASN A 133 4.65 -4.25 -9.15
CA ASN A 133 4.25 -5.27 -8.18
C ASN A 133 3.37 -6.39 -8.78
N LYS A 134 3.13 -6.39 -10.09
CA LYS A 134 2.14 -7.28 -10.74
C LYS A 134 2.44 -8.77 -10.63
N ASP A 135 3.70 -9.13 -10.47
CA ASP A 135 4.16 -10.52 -10.45
C ASP A 135 4.16 -11.12 -9.03
N PHE A 136 3.76 -10.35 -8.01
CA PHE A 136 3.69 -10.76 -6.61
C PHE A 136 2.25 -10.87 -6.13
N GLU A 137 1.96 -11.81 -5.20
CA GLU A 137 0.65 -11.90 -4.59
C GLU A 137 0.43 -10.74 -3.60
N ASN A 138 -0.51 -9.86 -3.92
CA ASN A 138 -0.80 -8.67 -3.13
C ASN A 138 -2.31 -8.51 -2.90
N VAL A 139 -2.66 -7.86 -1.78
CA VAL A 139 -3.98 -7.24 -1.61
C VAL A 139 -3.82 -5.75 -1.90
N ILE A 140 -4.48 -5.26 -2.94
CA ILE A 140 -4.27 -3.90 -3.45
C ILE A 140 -5.14 -2.91 -2.68
N THR A 141 -4.50 -1.95 -2.03
CA THR A 141 -5.21 -0.84 -1.39
C THR A 141 -5.70 0.14 -2.45
N LEU A 142 -6.96 0.54 -2.30
CA LEU A 142 -7.65 1.51 -3.14
C LEU A 142 -7.98 2.77 -2.35
N GLY A 143 -8.30 3.83 -3.05
CA GLY A 143 -8.66 5.13 -2.50
C GLY A 143 -7.56 6.15 -2.72
N MET A 144 -7.67 7.25 -2.02
CA MET A 144 -6.67 8.31 -1.99
C MET A 144 -6.86 9.14 -0.73
N ARG A 145 -5.76 9.57 -0.13
CA ARG A 145 -5.72 10.57 0.95
C ARG A 145 -5.01 11.83 0.45
N GLY A 146 -5.21 12.92 1.13
CA GLY A 146 -4.38 14.12 0.98
C GLY A 146 -2.95 13.89 1.48
N GLU A 147 -2.06 14.82 1.19
CA GLU A 147 -0.68 14.75 1.68
C GLU A 147 -0.65 14.77 3.22
N ASN A 148 0.28 14.02 3.81
CA ASN A 148 0.49 13.97 5.26
C ASN A 148 -0.79 13.66 6.07
N ASP A 149 -1.61 12.73 5.56
CA ASP A 149 -2.83 12.27 6.24
C ASP A 149 -3.94 13.33 6.37
N THR A 150 -3.93 14.28 5.48
CA THR A 150 -4.99 15.30 5.41
C THR A 150 -6.20 14.81 4.59
N ALA A 151 -7.30 15.55 4.66
CA ALA A 151 -8.42 15.34 3.75
C ALA A 151 -7.98 15.55 2.29
N ILE A 152 -8.56 14.77 1.36
CA ILE A 152 -8.26 14.88 -0.07
C ILE A 152 -8.61 16.27 -0.59
N MET A 153 -9.76 16.79 -0.20
CA MET A 153 -10.23 18.13 -0.52
C MET A 153 -10.56 18.87 0.76
N GLN A 154 -9.93 20.01 0.97
CA GLN A 154 -10.30 20.92 2.05
C GLN A 154 -11.56 21.69 1.65
N HIS A 155 -12.50 21.83 2.59
CA HIS A 155 -13.75 22.59 2.41
C HIS A 155 -14.73 22.05 1.34
N ALA A 156 -14.54 20.80 0.88
CA ALA A 156 -15.46 20.17 -0.04
C ALA A 156 -16.74 19.70 0.65
N THR A 157 -17.83 19.73 -0.08
CA THR A 157 -19.09 19.09 0.34
C THR A 157 -18.94 17.56 0.34
N LEU A 158 -19.83 16.89 1.05
CA LEU A 158 -19.89 15.43 1.05
C LEU A 158 -20.07 14.87 -0.38
N GLU A 159 -20.93 15.47 -1.19
CA GLU A 159 -21.19 15.02 -2.55
C GLU A 159 -19.94 15.16 -3.45
N GLU A 160 -19.20 16.24 -3.32
CA GLU A 160 -17.93 16.44 -4.06
C GLU A 160 -16.88 15.40 -3.66
N ASN A 161 -16.75 15.09 -2.36
CA ASN A 161 -15.87 14.02 -1.89
C ASN A 161 -16.29 12.65 -2.41
N ILE A 162 -17.59 12.33 -2.37
CA ILE A 162 -18.12 11.07 -2.92
C ILE A 162 -17.82 10.97 -4.41
N GLN A 163 -18.04 12.03 -5.17
CA GLN A 163 -17.76 12.02 -6.61
C GLN A 163 -16.26 11.86 -6.92
N LEU A 164 -15.42 12.51 -6.16
CA LEU A 164 -13.96 12.36 -6.29
C LEU A 164 -13.54 10.90 -6.04
N ILE A 165 -13.96 10.31 -4.91
CA ILE A 165 -13.62 8.92 -4.59
C ILE A 165 -14.18 7.94 -5.63
N ARG A 166 -15.37 8.15 -6.15
CA ARG A 166 -15.91 7.34 -7.26
C ARG A 166 -15.02 7.39 -8.50
N ASN A 167 -14.50 8.56 -8.86
CA ASN A 167 -13.62 8.73 -9.99
C ASN A 167 -12.26 8.05 -9.75
N VAL A 168 -11.67 8.23 -8.56
CA VAL A 168 -10.44 7.57 -8.13
C VAL A 168 -10.60 6.04 -8.21
N LEU A 169 -11.62 5.48 -7.57
CA LEU A 169 -11.87 4.03 -7.57
C LEU A 169 -12.11 3.47 -8.97
N LYS A 170 -12.82 4.22 -9.83
CA LYS A 170 -13.04 3.83 -11.22
C LYS A 170 -11.71 3.71 -11.96
N THR A 171 -10.85 4.70 -11.85
CA THR A 171 -9.52 4.71 -12.48
C THR A 171 -8.63 3.59 -11.94
N GLN A 172 -8.55 3.43 -10.63
CA GLN A 172 -7.75 2.37 -10.01
C GLN A 172 -8.23 0.98 -10.41
N ASN A 173 -9.53 0.73 -10.45
CA ASN A 173 -10.07 -0.54 -10.93
C ASN A 173 -9.83 -0.76 -12.44
N GLN A 174 -9.80 0.29 -13.24
CA GLN A 174 -9.41 0.19 -14.65
C GLN A 174 -7.95 -0.21 -14.78
N LEU A 175 -7.04 0.41 -14.03
CA LEU A 175 -5.62 0.06 -14.02
C LEU A 175 -5.41 -1.40 -13.60
N ILE A 176 -6.11 -1.86 -12.56
CA ILE A 176 -6.04 -3.25 -12.11
C ILE A 176 -6.50 -4.21 -13.21
N ARG A 177 -7.57 -3.87 -13.93
CA ARG A 177 -8.06 -4.67 -15.06
C ARG A 177 -7.04 -4.77 -16.19
N GLU A 178 -6.33 -3.69 -16.47
CA GLU A 178 -5.34 -3.63 -17.55
C GLU A 178 -4.03 -4.34 -17.19
N ILE A 179 -3.61 -4.29 -15.93
CA ILE A 179 -2.26 -4.67 -15.51
C ILE A 179 -2.23 -6.01 -14.78
N ILE A 180 -3.22 -6.26 -13.92
CA ILE A 180 -3.22 -7.41 -13.01
C ILE A 180 -4.14 -8.53 -13.52
N ASN A 181 -5.44 -8.27 -13.66
CA ASN A 181 -6.40 -9.27 -14.11
C ASN A 181 -7.63 -8.61 -14.76
N PRO A 182 -8.02 -9.02 -15.98
CA PRO A 182 -9.23 -8.51 -16.62
C PRO A 182 -10.51 -8.68 -15.79
N ASP A 183 -10.61 -9.75 -15.01
CA ASP A 183 -11.67 -9.92 -14.02
C ASP A 183 -11.21 -9.39 -12.65
N VAL A 184 -11.48 -8.12 -12.41
CA VAL A 184 -11.11 -7.45 -11.15
C VAL A 184 -11.74 -8.09 -9.90
N ARG A 185 -12.78 -8.93 -10.05
CA ARG A 185 -13.39 -9.63 -8.92
C ARG A 185 -12.46 -10.71 -8.34
N GLN A 186 -11.51 -11.18 -9.14
CA GLN A 186 -10.49 -12.14 -8.73
C GLN A 186 -9.27 -11.49 -8.06
N VAL A 187 -9.15 -10.16 -8.12
CA VAL A 187 -8.04 -9.43 -7.50
C VAL A 187 -8.43 -9.01 -6.09
N PRO A 188 -7.72 -9.47 -5.06
CA PRO A 188 -7.93 -9.03 -3.70
C PRO A 188 -7.68 -7.52 -3.57
N ARG A 189 -8.65 -6.80 -3.04
CA ARG A 189 -8.59 -5.33 -2.88
C ARG A 189 -9.17 -4.94 -1.54
N GLN A 190 -8.70 -3.83 -1.02
CA GLN A 190 -9.20 -3.25 0.22
C GLN A 190 -9.31 -1.73 0.12
N ILE A 191 -10.16 -1.15 0.93
CA ILE A 191 -10.18 0.27 1.27
C ILE A 191 -9.90 0.34 2.76
N VAL A 192 -8.98 1.20 3.15
CA VAL A 192 -8.57 1.35 4.54
C VAL A 192 -9.15 2.65 5.10
N PHE A 193 -9.97 2.53 6.12
CA PHE A 193 -10.48 3.65 6.90
C PHE A 193 -9.63 3.79 8.16
N PHE A 194 -8.97 4.92 8.31
CA PHE A 194 -8.01 5.11 9.39
C PHE A 194 -8.56 5.97 10.53
N SER A 195 -9.38 6.98 10.24
CA SER A 195 -9.87 7.90 11.25
C SER A 195 -11.39 7.89 11.38
N GLU A 196 -11.89 8.30 12.55
CA GLU A 196 -13.32 8.48 12.79
C GLU A 196 -13.97 9.44 11.79
N THR A 197 -13.23 10.48 11.37
CA THR A 197 -13.67 11.44 10.37
C THR A 197 -13.91 10.80 9.00
N GLU A 198 -13.15 9.78 8.62
CA GLU A 198 -13.39 9.02 7.40
C GLU A 198 -14.64 8.15 7.54
N ALA A 199 -14.78 7.43 8.64
CA ALA A 199 -15.94 6.58 8.89
C ALA A 199 -17.26 7.38 8.87
N VAL A 200 -17.28 8.56 9.46
CA VAL A 200 -18.45 9.45 9.47
C VAL A 200 -18.78 9.97 8.07
N SER A 201 -17.79 10.23 7.23
CA SER A 201 -18.00 10.71 5.86
C SER A 201 -18.59 9.65 4.93
N TYR A 202 -18.53 8.36 5.30
CA TYR A 202 -19.01 7.24 4.48
C TYR A 202 -20.29 6.58 5.00
N THR A 203 -20.78 6.96 6.19
CA THR A 203 -21.96 6.36 6.83
C THR A 203 -23.23 7.21 6.74
N HIS A 204 -23.20 8.35 6.05
CA HIS A 204 -24.36 9.24 5.86
C HIS A 204 -24.79 9.33 4.40
#